data_f24bb36de4c05cb1f980ecb002cca9f6
#
_entry.id   f24bb36de4c05cb1f980ecb002cca9f6
#
_cell.length_a   1.000
_cell.length_b   1.000
_cell.length_c   1.000
_cell.angle_alpha   90.00
_cell.angle_beta   90.00
_cell.angle_gamma   90.00
#
_symmetry.space_group_name_H-M   'P 1'
#
loop_
_entity.id
_entity.type
_entity.pdbx_description
1 polymer ?
#
loop_
_entity_poly.entity_id
_entity_poly.type
_entity_poly.pdbx_seq_one_letter_code
_entity_poly.pdbx_strand_id
1 'polypeptide(L)'
;MRSNLPLNALRAFEASARHLSFTRAALELCVTQAAVSQQVRILEDRLNRVLFKRLPRGLEMTDEAQALFAVLTDAFGQIDTIFHQFEGGEYREVLTVAAVGTFAVGWLLPRIEQFRQAHPFVELRLRTNNNVVNLAAEGLDFAIRFGNGLWPATHNEMLFEAPLTVLCTPETAQRLRRPADLLQENLLRSYRVDEWDNWFAAAGVTAERINGAVFDSSRLMVETVIHTGGAALVPAVMFARELAAGQLVRPFDIEIQMGGYWLTHLKSKPMTPAMEIFRDWIVKMA
;
A
#
# COMPACT_ATOMS: atom_id res chain seq x y z
N MET A 1 37.11 7.14 1.47
CA MET A 1 37.51 5.72 1.59
C MET A 1 36.26 4.90 1.82
N ARG A 2 35.89 3.98 0.90
CA ARG A 2 34.83 3.02 1.18
C ARG A 2 35.33 2.07 2.27
N SER A 3 34.65 2.00 3.42
CA SER A 3 34.99 1.06 4.48
C SER A 3 34.94 -0.36 3.92
N ASN A 4 35.89 -1.21 4.30
CA ASN A 4 35.89 -2.64 3.92
C ASN A 4 34.71 -3.33 4.61
N LEU A 5 33.54 -3.38 3.97
CA LEU A 5 32.33 -3.98 4.52
C LEU A 5 32.47 -5.51 4.54
N PRO A 6 32.15 -6.19 5.64
CA PRO A 6 32.21 -7.64 5.74
C PRO A 6 30.97 -8.28 5.10
N LEU A 7 30.89 -8.30 3.76
CA LEU A 7 29.67 -8.68 3.02
C LEU A 7 29.11 -10.05 3.41
N ASN A 8 29.98 -11.05 3.64
CA ASN A 8 29.54 -12.38 4.07
C ASN A 8 28.88 -12.35 5.46
N ALA A 9 29.42 -11.53 6.37
CA ALA A 9 28.86 -11.37 7.71
C ALA A 9 27.52 -10.62 7.67
N LEU A 10 27.41 -9.59 6.84
CA LEU A 10 26.15 -8.86 6.63
C LEU A 10 25.06 -9.75 6.00
N ARG A 11 25.45 -10.60 5.02
CA ARG A 11 24.53 -11.56 4.39
C ARG A 11 24.07 -12.64 5.37
N ALA A 12 25.00 -13.17 6.18
CA ALA A 12 24.67 -14.15 7.22
C ALA A 12 23.76 -13.55 8.31
N PHE A 13 24.00 -12.30 8.69
CA PHE A 13 23.16 -11.59 9.64
C PHE A 13 21.74 -11.37 9.07
N GLU A 14 21.61 -10.84 7.86
CA GLU A 14 20.31 -10.57 7.24
C GLU A 14 19.44 -11.83 7.15
N ALA A 15 20.00 -12.93 6.62
CA ALA A 15 19.29 -14.21 6.55
C ALA A 15 18.89 -14.73 7.94
N SER A 16 19.79 -14.59 8.95
CA SER A 16 19.50 -14.99 10.32
C SER A 16 18.39 -14.16 10.96
N ALA A 17 18.35 -12.88 10.68
CA ALA A 17 17.33 -11.95 11.17
C ALA A 17 15.96 -12.24 10.56
N ARG A 18 15.90 -12.46 9.26
CA ARG A 18 14.67 -12.77 8.52
C ARG A 18 14.05 -14.10 8.95
N HIS A 19 14.88 -15.11 9.22
CA HIS A 19 14.42 -16.43 9.68
C HIS A 19 14.30 -16.57 11.19
N LEU A 20 14.87 -15.65 11.97
CA LEU A 20 15.08 -15.77 13.42
C LEU A 20 15.70 -17.12 13.81
N SER A 21 16.61 -17.62 12.95
CA SER A 21 17.19 -18.96 13.07
C SER A 21 18.48 -19.11 12.28
N PHE A 22 19.58 -19.42 12.95
CA PHE A 22 20.85 -19.73 12.27
C PHE A 22 20.78 -20.99 11.39
N THR A 23 19.97 -21.97 11.78
CA THR A 23 19.81 -23.21 11.00
C THR A 23 19.08 -22.94 9.68
N ARG A 24 17.99 -22.17 9.69
CA ARG A 24 17.26 -21.81 8.47
C ARG A 24 18.08 -20.90 7.57
N ALA A 25 18.80 -19.95 8.13
CA ALA A 25 19.73 -19.10 7.39
C ALA A 25 20.83 -19.92 6.72
N ALA A 26 21.37 -20.93 7.42
CA ALA A 26 22.39 -21.84 6.88
C ALA A 26 21.88 -22.66 5.68
N LEU A 27 20.65 -23.15 5.75
CA LEU A 27 19.99 -23.85 4.64
C LEU A 27 19.84 -22.94 3.43
N GLU A 28 19.36 -21.72 3.61
CA GLU A 28 19.20 -20.73 2.53
C GLU A 28 20.53 -20.35 1.89
N LEU A 29 21.55 -20.12 2.73
CA LEU A 29 22.87 -19.70 2.24
C LEU A 29 23.75 -20.86 1.74
N CYS A 30 23.24 -22.10 1.78
CA CYS A 30 23.96 -23.31 1.40
C CYS A 30 25.30 -23.47 2.16
N VAL A 31 25.32 -23.16 3.45
CA VAL A 31 26.49 -23.29 4.33
C VAL A 31 26.13 -24.02 5.63
N THR A 32 27.12 -24.27 6.51
CA THR A 32 26.84 -24.86 7.82
C THR A 32 26.34 -23.82 8.82
N GLN A 33 25.52 -24.24 9.77
CA GLN A 33 25.02 -23.39 10.86
C GLN A 33 26.16 -22.76 11.68
N ALA A 34 27.25 -23.49 11.85
CA ALA A 34 28.45 -22.98 12.52
C ALA A 34 29.09 -21.82 11.74
N ALA A 35 29.15 -21.92 10.40
CA ALA A 35 29.67 -20.85 9.56
C ALA A 35 28.79 -19.57 9.65
N VAL A 36 27.46 -19.70 9.61
CA VAL A 36 26.55 -18.58 9.81
C VAL A 36 26.75 -17.93 11.18
N SER A 37 26.76 -18.73 12.25
CA SER A 37 26.98 -18.24 13.62
C SER A 37 28.32 -17.53 13.78
N GLN A 38 29.35 -18.01 13.12
CA GLN A 38 30.70 -17.39 13.14
C GLN A 38 30.68 -16.04 12.38
N GLN A 39 30.04 -15.98 11.21
CA GLN A 39 29.94 -14.73 10.45
C GLN A 39 29.16 -13.65 11.23
N VAL A 40 28.05 -14.03 11.87
CA VAL A 40 27.31 -13.12 12.74
C VAL A 40 28.18 -12.63 13.89
N ARG A 41 28.96 -13.52 14.54
CA ARG A 41 29.87 -13.13 15.61
C ARG A 41 30.95 -12.14 15.14
N ILE A 42 31.53 -12.36 13.96
CA ILE A 42 32.48 -11.41 13.35
C ILE A 42 31.83 -10.01 13.18
N LEU A 43 30.57 -9.97 12.81
CA LEU A 43 29.84 -8.71 12.69
C LEU A 43 29.60 -8.04 14.04
N GLU A 44 29.17 -8.82 15.05
CA GLU A 44 28.96 -8.35 16.43
C GLU A 44 30.26 -7.80 17.03
N ASP A 45 31.37 -8.51 16.87
CA ASP A 45 32.69 -8.09 17.34
C ASP A 45 33.13 -6.78 16.66
N ARG A 46 32.93 -6.66 15.35
CA ARG A 46 33.26 -5.45 14.59
C ARG A 46 32.43 -4.22 14.98
N LEU A 47 31.17 -4.44 15.27
CA LEU A 47 30.24 -3.37 15.70
C LEU A 47 30.34 -3.10 17.21
N ASN A 48 31.03 -3.98 17.95
CA ASN A 48 31.02 -4.00 19.42
C ASN A 48 29.60 -3.94 19.99
N ARG A 49 28.69 -4.73 19.38
CA ARG A 49 27.26 -4.85 19.76
C ARG A 49 26.79 -6.29 19.59
N VAL A 50 25.95 -6.73 20.50
CA VAL A 50 25.20 -7.99 20.37
C VAL A 50 23.99 -7.72 19.48
N LEU A 51 23.82 -8.54 18.44
CA LEU A 51 22.70 -8.41 17.50
C LEU A 51 21.59 -9.42 17.80
N PHE A 52 21.92 -10.59 18.32
CA PHE A 52 20.93 -11.61 18.66
C PHE A 52 21.03 -12.08 20.11
N LYS A 53 19.87 -12.17 20.76
CA LYS A 53 19.69 -12.95 21.98
C LYS A 53 19.28 -14.37 21.59
N ARG A 54 19.98 -15.37 22.18
CA ARG A 54 19.67 -16.79 21.94
C ARG A 54 18.56 -17.22 22.91
N LEU A 55 17.45 -17.69 22.35
CA LEU A 55 16.33 -18.24 23.10
C LEU A 55 16.30 -19.76 22.96
N PRO A 56 15.60 -20.49 23.85
CA PRO A 56 15.42 -21.95 23.73
C PRO A 56 14.78 -22.39 22.40
N ARG A 57 14.04 -21.50 21.75
CA ARG A 57 13.36 -21.76 20.48
C ARG A 57 13.65 -20.67 19.42
N GLY A 58 14.95 -20.41 19.14
CA GLY A 58 15.34 -19.50 18.07
C GLY A 58 16.13 -18.28 18.51
N LEU A 59 16.00 -17.20 17.77
CA LEU A 59 16.71 -15.93 17.97
C LEU A 59 15.73 -14.80 18.20
N GLU A 60 16.15 -13.82 18.99
CA GLU A 60 15.48 -12.52 19.13
C GLU A 60 16.45 -11.42 18.72
N MET A 61 16.01 -10.49 17.89
CA MET A 61 16.83 -9.34 17.49
C MET A 61 16.86 -8.29 18.60
N THR A 62 18.05 -7.67 18.78
CA THR A 62 18.17 -6.44 19.59
C THR A 62 17.67 -5.22 18.78
N ASP A 63 17.50 -4.07 19.43
CA ASP A 63 17.08 -2.83 18.75
C ASP A 63 18.11 -2.41 17.69
N GLU A 64 19.41 -2.59 17.98
CA GLU A 64 20.49 -2.35 17.02
C GLU A 64 20.41 -3.31 15.82
N ALA A 65 20.04 -4.57 16.06
CA ALA A 65 19.82 -5.54 15.00
C ALA A 65 18.63 -5.17 14.12
N GLN A 66 17.52 -4.71 14.70
CA GLN A 66 16.36 -4.27 13.94
C GLN A 66 16.68 -3.09 13.03
N ALA A 67 17.40 -2.09 13.54
CA ALA A 67 17.85 -0.95 12.74
C ALA A 67 18.76 -1.36 11.58
N LEU A 68 19.73 -2.25 11.83
CA LEU A 68 20.64 -2.77 10.80
C LEU A 68 19.90 -3.64 9.79
N PHE A 69 18.97 -4.48 10.22
CA PHE A 69 18.17 -5.37 9.38
C PHE A 69 17.36 -4.60 8.34
N ALA A 70 16.66 -3.54 8.75
CA ALA A 70 15.87 -2.71 7.84
C ALA A 70 16.72 -2.16 6.68
N VAL A 71 17.91 -1.61 7.00
CA VAL A 71 18.83 -1.05 6.00
C VAL A 71 19.42 -2.12 5.08
N LEU A 72 19.78 -3.28 5.63
CA LEU A 72 20.38 -4.36 4.83
C LEU A 72 19.38 -5.03 3.91
N THR A 73 18.16 -5.25 4.36
CA THR A 73 17.09 -5.83 3.54
C THR A 73 16.82 -4.95 2.32
N ASP A 74 16.75 -3.62 2.51
CA ASP A 74 16.59 -2.68 1.40
C ASP A 74 17.80 -2.71 0.45
N ALA A 75 19.02 -2.64 0.98
CA ALA A 75 20.23 -2.62 0.18
C ALA A 75 20.44 -3.92 -0.64
N PHE A 76 20.19 -5.09 -0.03
CA PHE A 76 20.30 -6.36 -0.73
C PHE A 76 19.18 -6.52 -1.76
N GLY A 77 17.97 -6.06 -1.48
CA GLY A 77 16.88 -6.04 -2.43
C GLY A 77 17.18 -5.20 -3.68
N GLN A 78 17.82 -4.04 -3.51
CA GLN A 78 18.29 -3.21 -4.63
C GLN A 78 19.39 -3.93 -5.45
N ILE A 79 20.34 -4.59 -4.79
CA ILE A 79 21.39 -5.36 -5.48
C ILE A 79 20.77 -6.52 -6.26
N ASP A 80 19.89 -7.29 -5.65
CA ASP A 80 19.20 -8.43 -6.25
C ASP A 80 18.39 -8.02 -7.48
N THR A 81 17.70 -6.88 -7.39
CA THR A 81 17.00 -6.27 -8.51
C THR A 81 17.92 -6.03 -9.71
N ILE A 82 19.11 -5.46 -9.49
CA ILE A 82 20.10 -5.22 -10.55
C ILE A 82 20.62 -6.55 -11.14
N PHE A 83 20.88 -7.54 -10.29
CA PHE A 83 21.34 -8.86 -10.78
C PHE A 83 20.29 -9.53 -11.67
N HIS A 84 19.02 -9.54 -11.25
CA HIS A 84 17.92 -10.07 -12.07
C HIS A 84 17.73 -9.33 -13.38
N GLN A 85 18.00 -8.02 -13.43
CA GLN A 85 17.99 -7.24 -14.67
C GLN A 85 19.05 -7.72 -15.68
N PHE A 86 20.23 -8.16 -15.19
CA PHE A 86 21.29 -8.68 -16.05
C PHE A 86 21.06 -10.14 -16.48
N GLU A 87 20.50 -10.98 -15.60
CA GLU A 87 20.26 -12.41 -15.91
C GLU A 87 19.17 -12.64 -16.93
N GLY A 88 18.18 -11.74 -17.02
CA GLY A 88 17.04 -11.87 -17.93
C GLY A 88 17.32 -11.48 -19.39
N GLY A 89 18.50 -10.97 -19.72
CA GLY A 89 18.89 -10.56 -21.10
C GLY A 89 18.13 -9.35 -21.66
N GLU A 90 17.08 -8.90 -21.01
CA GLU A 90 16.37 -7.64 -21.29
C GLU A 90 16.45 -6.77 -20.04
N TYR A 91 17.05 -5.60 -20.17
CA TYR A 91 17.06 -4.59 -19.11
C TYR A 91 15.62 -4.21 -18.76
N ARG A 92 15.15 -4.65 -17.59
CA ARG A 92 13.86 -4.24 -17.04
C ARG A 92 14.08 -3.46 -15.76
N GLU A 93 13.64 -2.23 -15.76
CA GLU A 93 13.65 -1.40 -14.56
C GLU A 93 12.45 -1.75 -13.68
N VAL A 94 12.70 -2.16 -12.44
CA VAL A 94 11.64 -2.49 -11.48
C VAL A 94 11.08 -1.20 -10.90
N LEU A 95 9.75 -1.07 -10.97
CA LEU A 95 8.99 0.02 -10.38
C LEU A 95 8.00 -0.53 -9.35
N THR A 96 8.21 -0.20 -8.08
CA THR A 96 7.34 -0.66 -7.00
C THR A 96 6.37 0.45 -6.58
N VAL A 97 5.09 0.23 -6.85
CA VAL A 97 4.01 1.18 -6.56
C VAL A 97 3.08 0.59 -5.52
N ALA A 98 2.88 1.30 -4.42
CA ALA A 98 1.82 1.00 -3.48
C ALA A 98 0.56 1.81 -3.82
N ALA A 99 -0.63 1.23 -3.70
CA ALA A 99 -1.87 1.94 -3.91
C ALA A 99 -2.95 1.50 -2.92
N VAL A 100 -3.81 2.42 -2.51
CA VAL A 100 -5.01 2.03 -1.77
C VAL A 100 -5.86 1.09 -2.61
N GLY A 101 -6.34 0.00 -2.01
CA GLY A 101 -7.01 -1.09 -2.73
C GLY A 101 -8.17 -0.63 -3.61
N THR A 102 -8.93 0.36 -3.15
CA THR A 102 -10.05 0.96 -3.93
C THR A 102 -9.57 1.58 -5.24
N PHE A 103 -8.47 2.34 -5.21
CA PHE A 103 -7.86 2.92 -6.42
C PHE A 103 -7.26 1.83 -7.32
N ALA A 104 -6.54 0.89 -6.72
CA ALA A 104 -5.91 -0.19 -7.47
C ALA A 104 -6.95 -0.94 -8.32
N VAL A 105 -8.06 -1.39 -7.71
CA VAL A 105 -9.09 -2.18 -8.41
C VAL A 105 -9.97 -1.31 -9.32
N GLY A 106 -10.42 -0.14 -8.83
CA GLY A 106 -11.41 0.66 -9.54
C GLY A 106 -10.83 1.49 -10.69
N TRP A 107 -9.55 1.90 -10.56
CA TRP A 107 -8.96 2.81 -11.54
C TRP A 107 -7.71 2.27 -12.23
N LEU A 108 -6.75 1.71 -11.48
CA LEU A 108 -5.43 1.35 -12.03
C LEU A 108 -5.47 0.05 -12.84
N LEU A 109 -6.01 -1.04 -12.28
CA LEU A 109 -6.02 -2.34 -12.96
C LEU A 109 -6.70 -2.33 -14.32
N PRO A 110 -7.82 -1.62 -14.56
CA PRO A 110 -8.42 -1.53 -15.90
C PRO A 110 -7.51 -0.89 -16.97
N ARG A 111 -6.47 -0.14 -16.55
CA ARG A 111 -5.57 0.63 -17.43
C ARG A 111 -4.15 0.06 -17.48
N ILE A 112 -3.81 -0.84 -16.57
CA ILE A 112 -2.43 -1.31 -16.37
C ILE A 112 -1.86 -2.04 -17.59
N GLU A 113 -2.69 -2.74 -18.33
CA GLU A 113 -2.24 -3.46 -19.54
C GLU A 113 -1.79 -2.50 -20.63
N GLN A 114 -2.45 -1.35 -20.78
CA GLN A 114 -2.02 -0.30 -21.71
C GLN A 114 -0.63 0.24 -21.33
N PHE A 115 -0.36 0.42 -20.01
CA PHE A 115 0.96 0.82 -19.53
C PHE A 115 2.03 -0.23 -19.88
N ARG A 116 1.75 -1.52 -19.58
CA ARG A 116 2.69 -2.62 -19.84
C ARG A 116 3.05 -2.76 -21.34
N GLN A 117 2.06 -2.58 -22.21
CA GLN A 117 2.28 -2.66 -23.67
C GLN A 117 3.12 -1.48 -24.17
N ALA A 118 2.88 -0.28 -23.64
CA ALA A 118 3.62 0.92 -24.02
C ALA A 118 5.06 0.94 -23.47
N HIS A 119 5.29 0.29 -22.30
CA HIS A 119 6.55 0.35 -21.56
C HIS A 119 7.01 -1.05 -21.11
N PRO A 120 7.32 -1.98 -22.06
CA PRO A 120 7.64 -3.38 -21.74
C PRO A 120 8.92 -3.54 -20.92
N PHE A 121 9.80 -2.53 -20.92
CA PHE A 121 11.03 -2.51 -20.13
C PHE A 121 10.80 -2.11 -18.65
N VAL A 122 9.58 -1.73 -18.25
CA VAL A 122 9.23 -1.46 -16.87
C VAL A 122 8.55 -2.68 -16.24
N GLU A 123 9.21 -3.29 -15.26
CA GLU A 123 8.59 -4.31 -14.42
C GLU A 123 7.80 -3.65 -13.28
N LEU A 124 6.50 -3.48 -13.47
CA LEU A 124 5.64 -2.87 -12.47
C LEU A 124 5.25 -3.88 -11.37
N ARG A 125 5.64 -3.58 -10.13
CA ARG A 125 5.23 -4.31 -8.93
C ARG A 125 4.19 -3.50 -8.17
N LEU A 126 2.95 -3.99 -8.12
CA LEU A 126 1.86 -3.32 -7.44
C LEU A 126 1.63 -3.96 -6.05
N ARG A 127 1.63 -3.11 -5.02
CA ARG A 127 1.27 -3.50 -3.65
C ARG A 127 0.03 -2.73 -3.22
N THR A 128 -0.88 -3.39 -2.50
CA THR A 128 -2.03 -2.71 -1.91
C THR A 128 -1.77 -2.39 -0.44
N ASN A 129 -2.29 -1.25 0.00
CA ASN A 129 -2.22 -0.80 1.39
C ASN A 129 -3.50 -0.05 1.78
N ASN A 130 -3.64 0.23 3.07
CA ASN A 130 -4.79 0.94 3.65
C ASN A 130 -4.48 2.41 3.94
N ASN A 131 -3.78 3.10 3.03
CA ASN A 131 -3.40 4.51 3.12
C ASN A 131 -2.30 4.84 4.17
N VAL A 132 -1.88 3.87 4.97
CA VAL A 132 -0.75 3.99 5.90
C VAL A 132 0.46 3.31 5.27
N VAL A 133 1.40 4.12 4.77
CA VAL A 133 2.57 3.64 4.01
C VAL A 133 3.80 4.39 4.46
N ASN A 134 4.88 3.64 4.70
CA ASN A 134 6.21 4.20 4.85
C ASN A 134 7.04 3.90 3.60
N LEU A 135 7.07 4.88 2.68
CA LEU A 135 7.78 4.75 1.40
C LEU A 135 9.24 4.32 1.55
N ALA A 136 9.94 4.87 2.55
CA ALA A 136 11.35 4.57 2.77
C ALA A 136 11.56 3.17 3.34
N ALA A 137 10.81 2.81 4.38
CA ALA A 137 10.97 1.52 5.05
C ALA A 137 10.50 0.34 4.18
N GLU A 138 9.58 0.59 3.26
CA GLU A 138 9.01 -0.44 2.38
C GLU A 138 9.67 -0.48 0.99
N GLY A 139 10.69 0.35 0.74
CA GLY A 139 11.41 0.38 -0.54
C GLY A 139 10.53 0.76 -1.73
N LEU A 140 9.51 1.60 -1.52
CA LEU A 140 8.56 1.97 -2.56
C LEU A 140 9.07 3.15 -3.39
N ASP A 141 8.76 3.12 -4.68
CA ASP A 141 9.03 4.23 -5.58
C ASP A 141 7.88 5.25 -5.50
N PHE A 142 6.66 4.77 -5.55
CA PHE A 142 5.46 5.58 -5.41
C PHE A 142 4.47 4.99 -4.41
N ALA A 143 3.65 5.88 -3.84
CA ALA A 143 2.41 5.48 -3.21
C ALA A 143 1.25 6.33 -3.74
N ILE A 144 0.13 5.67 -4.07
CA ILE A 144 -1.12 6.32 -4.42
C ILE A 144 -2.01 6.30 -3.19
N ARG A 145 -2.32 7.50 -2.69
CA ARG A 145 -3.01 7.72 -1.43
C ARG A 145 -4.29 8.50 -1.63
N PHE A 146 -5.23 8.34 -0.73
CA PHE A 146 -6.41 9.18 -0.63
C PHE A 146 -6.28 10.15 0.56
N GLY A 147 -6.55 11.44 0.33
CA GLY A 147 -6.50 12.46 1.38
C GLY A 147 -6.38 13.88 0.84
N ASN A 148 -5.86 14.77 1.68
CA ASN A 148 -5.75 16.21 1.41
C ASN A 148 -4.40 16.63 0.80
N GLY A 149 -3.51 15.69 0.48
CA GLY A 149 -2.19 15.99 -0.10
C GLY A 149 -1.11 16.40 0.91
N LEU A 150 -1.37 16.34 2.21
CA LEU A 150 -0.45 16.80 3.24
C LEU A 150 0.34 15.63 3.86
N TRP A 151 1.29 15.08 3.12
CA TRP A 151 2.25 14.09 3.64
C TRP A 151 3.64 14.69 3.69
N PRO A 152 4.27 14.74 4.90
CA PRO A 152 5.62 15.29 5.05
C PRO A 152 6.66 14.44 4.32
N ALA A 153 7.76 15.07 3.94
CA ALA A 153 8.92 14.47 3.27
C ALA A 153 8.64 13.82 1.89
N THR A 154 7.43 14.03 1.31
CA THR A 154 7.08 13.55 -0.01
C THR A 154 6.78 14.70 -0.98
N HIS A 155 7.02 14.46 -2.26
CA HIS A 155 6.34 15.18 -3.34
C HIS A 155 4.96 14.58 -3.50
N ASN A 156 3.94 15.43 -3.60
CA ASN A 156 2.56 15.02 -3.67
C ASN A 156 1.92 15.66 -4.90
N GLU A 157 1.56 14.85 -5.88
CA GLU A 157 0.93 15.28 -7.12
C GLU A 157 -0.51 14.80 -7.12
N MET A 158 -1.46 15.74 -7.23
CA MET A 158 -2.87 15.40 -7.24
C MET A 158 -3.22 14.74 -8.57
N LEU A 159 -3.81 13.55 -8.51
CA LEU A 159 -4.34 12.88 -9.69
C LEU A 159 -5.73 13.43 -10.00
N PHE A 160 -6.66 13.31 -9.08
CA PHE A 160 -8.00 13.89 -9.21
C PHE A 160 -8.73 13.95 -7.86
N GLU A 161 -9.71 14.83 -7.78
CA GLU A 161 -10.66 14.86 -6.69
C GLU A 161 -11.60 13.64 -6.73
N ALA A 162 -11.97 13.16 -5.56
CA ALA A 162 -12.81 11.98 -5.47
C ALA A 162 -13.90 12.17 -4.39
N PRO A 163 -14.95 12.95 -4.73
CA PRO A 163 -16.05 13.19 -3.82
C PRO A 163 -16.72 11.88 -3.43
N LEU A 164 -17.16 11.82 -2.18
CA LEU A 164 -17.87 10.68 -1.65
C LEU A 164 -19.36 10.85 -1.85
N THR A 165 -20.03 9.80 -2.29
CA THR A 165 -21.49 9.70 -2.37
C THR A 165 -21.96 8.36 -1.84
N VAL A 166 -23.24 8.26 -1.54
CA VAL A 166 -23.84 7.00 -1.10
C VAL A 166 -24.05 6.06 -2.28
N LEU A 167 -23.56 4.83 -2.13
CA LEU A 167 -23.87 3.73 -3.04
C LEU A 167 -24.58 2.62 -2.27
N CYS A 168 -25.59 2.03 -2.90
CA CYS A 168 -26.31 0.87 -2.38
C CYS A 168 -26.77 -0.03 -3.53
N THR A 169 -27.32 -1.19 -3.20
CA THR A 169 -27.96 -2.07 -4.21
C THR A 169 -29.27 -1.46 -4.68
N PRO A 170 -29.77 -1.82 -5.90
CA PRO A 170 -31.09 -1.41 -6.37
C PRO A 170 -32.23 -1.79 -5.41
N GLU A 171 -32.10 -2.94 -4.73
CA GLU A 171 -33.08 -3.41 -3.74
C GLU A 171 -33.13 -2.47 -2.52
N THR A 172 -31.97 -2.09 -1.98
CA THR A 172 -31.90 -1.12 -0.89
C THR A 172 -32.47 0.23 -1.32
N ALA A 173 -32.14 0.70 -2.53
CA ALA A 173 -32.63 1.97 -3.07
C ALA A 173 -34.16 2.07 -3.17
N GLN A 174 -34.85 0.95 -3.38
CA GLN A 174 -36.32 0.93 -3.41
C GLN A 174 -36.96 1.36 -2.08
N ARG A 175 -36.28 1.21 -0.98
CA ARG A 175 -36.73 1.62 0.37
C ARG A 175 -36.40 3.09 0.70
N LEU A 176 -35.49 3.69 -0.08
CA LEU A 176 -35.00 5.06 0.18
C LEU A 176 -35.77 6.08 -0.63
N ARG A 177 -36.60 6.92 0.03
CA ARG A 177 -37.35 8.01 -0.59
C ARG A 177 -36.71 9.38 -0.33
N ARG A 178 -36.05 9.52 0.80
CA ARG A 178 -35.36 10.72 1.27
C ARG A 178 -34.09 10.35 2.03
N PRO A 179 -33.08 11.24 2.14
CA PRO A 179 -31.83 10.96 2.81
C PRO A 179 -31.97 10.42 4.23
N ALA A 180 -32.98 10.87 4.98
CA ALA A 180 -33.22 10.41 6.36
C ALA A 180 -33.56 8.90 6.45
N ASP A 181 -34.06 8.29 5.38
CA ASP A 181 -34.41 6.87 5.37
C ASP A 181 -33.15 5.97 5.51
N LEU A 182 -31.98 6.50 5.15
CA LEU A 182 -30.69 5.81 5.36
C LEU A 182 -30.41 5.49 6.83
N LEU A 183 -30.95 6.24 7.79
CA LEU A 183 -30.79 5.99 9.23
C LEU A 183 -31.42 4.65 9.66
N GLN A 184 -32.29 4.05 8.83
CA GLN A 184 -32.88 2.73 9.06
C GLN A 184 -32.10 1.60 8.38
N GLU A 185 -31.09 1.92 7.57
CA GLU A 185 -30.28 0.95 6.85
C GLU A 185 -28.95 0.67 7.60
N ASN A 186 -28.29 -0.43 7.25
CA ASN A 186 -26.94 -0.72 7.70
C ASN A 186 -25.94 0.20 7.00
N LEU A 187 -25.42 1.19 7.71
CA LEU A 187 -24.47 2.16 7.16
C LEU A 187 -23.04 1.68 7.40
N LEU A 188 -22.35 1.28 6.33
CA LEU A 188 -20.95 0.85 6.43
C LEU A 188 -20.06 2.08 6.58
N ARG A 189 -19.10 2.01 7.51
CA ARG A 189 -18.22 3.12 7.89
C ARG A 189 -16.78 2.84 7.52
N SER A 190 -16.06 3.88 7.18
CA SER A 190 -14.59 3.82 7.13
C SER A 190 -13.99 4.23 8.48
N TYR A 191 -12.66 4.13 8.60
CA TYR A 191 -11.95 4.67 9.77
C TYR A 191 -11.98 6.21 9.86
N ARG A 192 -12.49 6.90 8.86
CA ARG A 192 -12.71 8.34 8.88
C ARG A 192 -14.03 8.60 9.60
N VAL A 193 -13.95 9.21 10.77
CA VAL A 193 -15.09 9.29 11.70
C VAL A 193 -16.21 10.22 11.23
N ASP A 194 -15.89 11.25 10.40
CA ASP A 194 -16.81 12.36 10.11
C ASP A 194 -17.50 12.24 8.74
N GLU A 195 -17.29 11.16 8.00
CA GLU A 195 -17.79 11.03 6.61
C GLU A 195 -19.31 11.06 6.55
N TRP A 196 -19.98 10.24 7.34
CA TRP A 196 -21.42 10.17 7.37
C TRP A 196 -22.05 11.41 8.00
N ASP A 197 -21.43 11.99 9.04
CA ASP A 197 -21.92 13.21 9.67
C ASP A 197 -21.91 14.37 8.67
N ASN A 198 -20.83 14.52 7.91
CA ASN A 198 -20.70 15.52 6.84
C ASN A 198 -21.73 15.29 5.74
N TRP A 199 -21.95 14.03 5.34
CA TRP A 199 -22.91 13.71 4.29
C TRP A 199 -24.35 14.02 4.74
N PHE A 200 -24.74 13.61 5.96
CA PHE A 200 -26.07 13.92 6.50
C PHE A 200 -26.26 15.42 6.69
N ALA A 201 -25.24 16.14 7.12
CA ALA A 201 -25.30 17.60 7.22
C ALA A 201 -25.54 18.24 5.83
N ALA A 202 -24.85 17.78 4.79
CA ALA A 202 -25.05 18.22 3.40
C ALA A 202 -26.45 17.86 2.88
N ALA A 203 -27.03 16.77 3.37
CA ALA A 203 -28.41 16.34 3.06
C ALA A 203 -29.47 17.07 3.89
N GLY A 204 -29.09 17.95 4.82
CA GLY A 204 -30.02 18.64 5.73
C GLY A 204 -30.68 17.71 6.76
N VAL A 205 -30.02 16.61 7.10
CA VAL A 205 -30.48 15.58 8.06
C VAL A 205 -29.62 15.62 9.32
N THR A 206 -30.25 15.61 10.50
CA THR A 206 -29.56 15.43 11.76
C THR A 206 -29.51 13.95 12.12
N ALA A 207 -28.31 13.39 12.26
CA ALA A 207 -28.08 12.02 12.69
C ALA A 207 -27.52 12.02 14.11
N GLU A 208 -28.22 11.42 15.05
CA GLU A 208 -27.74 11.37 16.47
C GLU A 208 -26.64 10.32 16.65
N ARG A 209 -26.74 9.19 15.97
CA ARG A 209 -25.76 8.12 16.03
C ARG A 209 -25.78 7.27 14.77
N ILE A 210 -24.61 7.08 14.20
CA ILE A 210 -24.43 6.21 13.04
C ILE A 210 -23.82 4.89 13.52
N ASN A 211 -24.56 3.81 13.33
CA ASN A 211 -24.12 2.46 13.67
C ASN A 211 -23.84 1.69 12.39
N GLY A 212 -22.83 0.82 12.45
CA GLY A 212 -22.46 -0.05 11.35
C GLY A 212 -21.03 -0.56 11.49
N ALA A 213 -20.69 -1.58 10.72
CA ALA A 213 -19.34 -2.12 10.70
C ALA A 213 -18.34 -1.11 10.13
N VAL A 214 -17.11 -1.14 10.66
CA VAL A 214 -16.02 -0.26 10.24
C VAL A 214 -15.03 -1.05 9.39
N PHE A 215 -14.66 -0.48 8.24
CA PHE A 215 -13.75 -1.09 7.29
C PHE A 215 -12.57 -0.15 7.00
N ASP A 216 -11.45 -0.73 6.64
CA ASP A 216 -10.25 -0.01 6.21
C ASP A 216 -10.18 0.24 4.70
N SER A 217 -11.15 -0.28 3.95
CA SER A 217 -11.20 -0.21 2.50
C SER A 217 -12.61 0.01 1.99
N SER A 218 -12.81 1.05 1.18
CA SER A 218 -14.09 1.29 0.49
C SER A 218 -14.45 0.15 -0.47
N ARG A 219 -13.46 -0.61 -0.97
CA ARG A 219 -13.72 -1.80 -1.79
C ARG A 219 -14.43 -2.88 -0.98
N LEU A 220 -13.96 -3.17 0.24
CA LEU A 220 -14.61 -4.13 1.13
C LEU A 220 -16.00 -3.66 1.57
N MET A 221 -16.18 -2.36 1.79
CA MET A 221 -17.50 -1.79 2.09
C MET A 221 -18.47 -2.08 0.95
N VAL A 222 -18.10 -1.80 -0.29
CA VAL A 222 -18.95 -2.04 -1.46
C VAL A 222 -19.24 -3.53 -1.68
N GLU A 223 -18.25 -4.40 -1.55
CA GLU A 223 -18.50 -5.85 -1.61
C GLU A 223 -19.49 -6.29 -0.54
N THR A 224 -19.37 -5.75 0.67
CA THR A 224 -20.34 -6.03 1.74
C THR A 224 -21.75 -5.55 1.36
N VAL A 225 -21.88 -4.34 0.82
CA VAL A 225 -23.17 -3.80 0.34
C VAL A 225 -23.79 -4.74 -0.70
N ILE A 226 -23.02 -5.18 -1.67
CA ILE A 226 -23.52 -6.07 -2.74
C ILE A 226 -24.01 -7.43 -2.16
N HIS A 227 -23.33 -7.96 -1.16
CA HIS A 227 -23.66 -9.27 -0.59
C HIS A 227 -24.74 -9.22 0.50
N THR A 228 -24.80 -8.16 1.29
CA THR A 228 -25.64 -8.12 2.50
C THR A 228 -26.64 -6.96 2.53
N GLY A 229 -26.62 -6.09 1.53
CA GLY A 229 -27.41 -4.86 1.52
C GLY A 229 -26.80 -3.76 2.40
N GLY A 230 -27.61 -2.72 2.67
CA GLY A 230 -27.16 -1.51 3.35
C GLY A 230 -26.60 -0.47 2.38
N ALA A 231 -25.81 0.48 2.91
CA ALA A 231 -25.25 1.57 2.13
C ALA A 231 -23.80 1.89 2.55
N ALA A 232 -23.00 2.31 1.58
CA ALA A 232 -21.64 2.74 1.79
C ALA A 232 -21.43 4.15 1.21
N LEU A 233 -20.67 4.97 1.95
CA LEU A 233 -20.24 6.30 1.51
C LEU A 233 -18.84 6.19 0.92
N VAL A 234 -18.73 6.29 -0.42
CA VAL A 234 -17.54 5.96 -1.17
C VAL A 234 -17.35 6.85 -2.40
N PRO A 235 -16.12 6.95 -2.97
CA PRO A 235 -15.91 7.69 -4.21
C PRO A 235 -16.48 6.91 -5.41
N ALA A 236 -17.61 7.37 -5.97
CA ALA A 236 -18.35 6.67 -7.03
C ALA A 236 -17.48 6.36 -8.26
N VAL A 237 -16.52 7.21 -8.59
CA VAL A 237 -15.60 7.03 -9.74
C VAL A 237 -14.81 5.71 -9.67
N MET A 238 -14.60 5.17 -8.48
CA MET A 238 -13.91 3.89 -8.27
C MET A 238 -14.80 2.67 -8.51
N PHE A 239 -16.11 2.88 -8.65
CA PHE A 239 -17.12 1.82 -8.77
C PHE A 239 -17.94 1.97 -10.07
N ALA A 240 -17.36 2.60 -11.09
CA ALA A 240 -18.01 2.82 -12.37
C ALA A 240 -18.47 1.52 -13.05
N ARG A 241 -17.75 0.42 -12.86
CA ARG A 241 -18.11 -0.90 -13.41
C ARG A 241 -19.37 -1.47 -12.74
N GLU A 242 -19.40 -1.43 -11.41
CA GLU A 242 -20.52 -1.92 -10.62
C GLU A 242 -21.79 -1.07 -10.85
N LEU A 243 -21.63 0.25 -11.02
CA LEU A 243 -22.70 1.17 -11.40
C LEU A 243 -23.21 0.87 -12.83
N ALA A 244 -22.32 0.71 -13.81
CA ALA A 244 -22.68 0.37 -15.18
C ALA A 244 -23.32 -1.02 -15.29
N ALA A 245 -22.92 -1.97 -14.46
CA ALA A 245 -23.52 -3.31 -14.39
C ALA A 245 -24.85 -3.33 -13.63
N GLY A 246 -25.29 -2.23 -13.04
CA GLY A 246 -26.54 -2.16 -12.25
C GLY A 246 -26.47 -2.89 -10.91
N GLN A 247 -25.29 -3.30 -10.48
CA GLN A 247 -25.08 -3.92 -9.15
C GLN A 247 -25.19 -2.90 -8.03
N LEU A 248 -24.84 -1.65 -8.33
CA LEU A 248 -24.96 -0.51 -7.45
C LEU A 248 -25.75 0.60 -8.11
N VAL A 249 -26.37 1.39 -7.28
CA VAL A 249 -27.03 2.63 -7.69
C VAL A 249 -26.67 3.75 -6.71
N ARG A 250 -26.85 4.96 -7.16
CA ARG A 250 -26.69 6.20 -6.42
C ARG A 250 -28.10 6.71 -6.05
N PRO A 251 -28.56 6.48 -4.80
CA PRO A 251 -29.94 6.78 -4.44
C PRO A 251 -30.25 8.31 -4.33
N PHE A 252 -29.20 9.11 -4.06
CA PHE A 252 -29.32 10.55 -3.89
C PHE A 252 -28.17 11.26 -4.62
N ASP A 253 -28.48 12.43 -5.18
CA ASP A 253 -27.51 13.30 -5.88
C ASP A 253 -26.84 14.26 -4.86
N ILE A 254 -26.19 13.69 -3.85
CA ILE A 254 -25.47 14.42 -2.80
C ILE A 254 -24.05 13.88 -2.73
N GLU A 255 -23.07 14.79 -2.81
CA GLU A 255 -21.65 14.49 -2.70
C GLU A 255 -20.99 15.37 -1.65
N ILE A 256 -19.97 14.84 -1.01
CA ILE A 256 -19.12 15.58 -0.08
C ILE A 256 -17.65 15.49 -0.49
N GLN A 257 -16.95 16.61 -0.37
CA GLN A 257 -15.50 16.65 -0.60
C GLN A 257 -14.75 16.30 0.68
N MET A 258 -14.06 15.13 0.64
CA MET A 258 -13.26 14.64 1.77
C MET A 258 -11.79 14.40 1.38
N GLY A 259 -11.45 14.66 0.11
CA GLY A 259 -10.10 14.51 -0.42
C GLY A 259 -10.09 14.04 -1.87
N GLY A 260 -8.89 13.70 -2.33
CA GLY A 260 -8.64 13.20 -3.67
C GLY A 260 -7.58 12.10 -3.65
N TYR A 261 -7.27 11.56 -4.82
CA TYR A 261 -6.17 10.63 -5.00
C TYR A 261 -4.91 11.36 -5.41
N TRP A 262 -3.80 10.96 -4.79
CA TRP A 262 -2.51 11.60 -4.93
C TRP A 262 -1.44 10.58 -5.23
N LEU A 263 -0.58 10.88 -6.19
CA LEU A 263 0.68 10.18 -6.41
C LEU A 263 1.75 10.80 -5.50
N THR A 264 2.40 10.00 -4.69
CA THR A 264 3.41 10.47 -3.74
C THR A 264 4.72 9.70 -3.88
N HIS A 265 5.86 10.39 -3.79
CA HIS A 265 7.20 9.80 -3.73
C HIS A 265 8.10 10.59 -2.78
N LEU A 266 9.19 9.98 -2.30
CA LEU A 266 10.11 10.62 -1.36
C LEU A 266 10.86 11.79 -2.02
N LYS A 267 10.95 12.93 -1.33
CA LYS A 267 11.80 14.06 -1.73
C LYS A 267 13.28 13.71 -1.76
N SER A 268 13.72 12.78 -0.93
CA SER A 268 15.10 12.32 -0.82
C SER A 268 15.51 11.32 -1.90
N LYS A 269 14.56 10.76 -2.67
CA LYS A 269 14.81 9.77 -3.72
C LYS A 269 14.74 10.46 -5.09
N PRO A 270 15.84 10.50 -5.87
CA PRO A 270 15.78 11.01 -7.23
C PRO A 270 14.85 10.14 -8.09
N MET A 271 14.15 10.77 -9.02
CA MET A 271 13.32 10.05 -9.99
C MET A 271 14.20 9.22 -10.92
N THR A 272 13.81 7.97 -11.15
CA THR A 272 14.40 7.12 -12.16
C THR A 272 13.62 7.24 -13.47
N PRO A 273 14.16 6.79 -14.64
CA PRO A 273 13.42 6.80 -15.89
C PRO A 273 12.06 6.09 -15.82
N ALA A 274 11.98 4.92 -15.16
CA ALA A 274 10.71 4.21 -14.98
C ALA A 274 9.73 5.01 -14.11
N MET A 275 10.23 5.69 -13.08
CA MET A 275 9.39 6.58 -12.25
C MET A 275 8.83 7.75 -13.06
N GLU A 276 9.66 8.43 -13.88
CA GLU A 276 9.21 9.54 -14.71
C GLU A 276 8.13 9.09 -15.70
N ILE A 277 8.35 7.97 -16.39
CA ILE A 277 7.41 7.40 -17.35
C ILE A 277 6.08 7.04 -16.68
N PHE A 278 6.12 6.39 -15.52
CA PHE A 278 4.89 6.02 -14.80
C PHE A 278 4.13 7.25 -14.32
N ARG A 279 4.83 8.25 -13.75
CA ARG A 279 4.22 9.52 -13.33
C ARG A 279 3.52 10.20 -14.51
N ASP A 280 4.23 10.37 -15.64
CA ASP A 280 3.68 11.07 -16.80
C ASP A 280 2.48 10.32 -17.40
N TRP A 281 2.55 8.98 -17.40
CA TRP A 281 1.45 8.15 -17.84
C TRP A 281 0.22 8.28 -16.92
N ILE A 282 0.41 8.14 -15.58
CA ILE A 282 -0.72 8.14 -14.65
C ILE A 282 -1.39 9.51 -14.56
N VAL A 283 -0.60 10.60 -14.57
CA VAL A 283 -1.12 11.97 -14.56
C VAL A 283 -1.89 12.30 -15.85
N LYS A 284 -1.41 11.82 -16.99
CA LYS A 284 -2.11 12.00 -18.28
C LYS A 284 -3.44 11.24 -18.34
N MET A 285 -3.54 10.12 -17.64
CA MET A 285 -4.72 9.25 -17.62
C MET A 285 -5.74 9.64 -16.55
N ALA A 286 -5.32 10.45 -15.57
CA ALA A 286 -6.14 10.95 -14.48
C ALA A 286 -6.92 12.22 -14.87
#